data_58a06bf664d7e2c544d1f90586a35acd
#
_entry.id   58a06bf664d7e2c544d1f90586a35acd
#
_cell.length_a   1.000
_cell.length_b   1.000
_cell.length_c   1.000
_cell.angle_alpha   90.00
_cell.angle_beta   90.00
_cell.angle_gamma   90.00
#
_symmetry.space_group_name_H-M   'P 1'
#
loop_
_entity.id
_entity.type
_entity.pdbx_description
1 polymer ?
#
loop_
_entity_poly.entity_id
_entity_poly.type
_entity_poly.pdbx_seq_one_letter_code
_entity_poly.pdbx_strand_id
1 'polypeptide(L)'
;MRKALFAAIALVCLAIAIVPASTTRAAAPAATEWAANTTVIEACSCPMFCQCYFNTSPAGHHDHAGAAAHFCRANLAHRINKGHYGAVSLDGVKFWVASDLGGDFSGNPPKMDWAVLTFDKAMTKEQRDAVGEIMSHVFPVQWGSFTTAEGSIDVWEYTKDAARATLDGGKSGEVKLKRFQGMTNDPIVIKNLGYWGVPRHEGFVLMPNEVEAYRVGPKAFEFKGSNGFMITWDMSSKDLAPKPAPAKN
;
A
#
# COMPACT_ATOMS: atom_id res chain seq x y z
N MET A 1 49.49 -76.27 -45.59
CA MET A 1 49.67 -74.95 -46.23
C MET A 1 48.48 -74.11 -45.88
N ARG A 2 48.59 -73.25 -44.88
CA ARG A 2 47.54 -72.34 -44.45
C ARG A 2 48.12 -70.89 -44.49
N LYS A 3 47.59 -70.05 -45.37
CA LYS A 3 47.96 -68.65 -45.48
C LYS A 3 47.16 -67.86 -44.43
N ALA A 4 47.85 -67.18 -43.52
CA ALA A 4 47.28 -66.27 -42.57
C ALA A 4 47.17 -64.87 -43.22
N LEU A 5 45.96 -64.30 -43.19
CA LEU A 5 45.66 -62.96 -43.69
C LEU A 5 45.62 -62.02 -42.48
N PHE A 6 46.55 -61.10 -42.41
CA PHE A 6 46.53 -60.05 -41.38
C PHE A 6 45.68 -58.89 -41.86
N ALA A 7 44.57 -58.61 -41.20
CA ALA A 7 43.77 -57.41 -41.39
C ALA A 7 44.21 -56.30 -40.42
N ALA A 8 44.74 -55.22 -40.93
CA ALA A 8 45.05 -54.04 -40.14
C ALA A 8 43.80 -53.19 -39.91
N ILE A 9 43.40 -53.05 -38.65
CA ILE A 9 42.28 -52.17 -38.27
C ILE A 9 42.91 -50.80 -37.96
N ALA A 10 42.61 -49.79 -38.80
CA ALA A 10 42.95 -48.39 -38.52
C ALA A 10 41.91 -47.77 -37.58
N LEU A 11 42.34 -47.43 -36.36
CA LEU A 11 41.52 -46.76 -35.37
C LEU A 11 41.53 -45.24 -35.68
N VAL A 12 40.41 -44.74 -36.19
CA VAL A 12 40.20 -43.29 -36.41
C VAL A 12 39.67 -42.71 -35.07
N CYS A 13 40.52 -42.04 -34.31
CA CYS A 13 40.10 -41.27 -33.15
C CYS A 13 39.42 -39.98 -33.60
N LEU A 14 38.10 -39.93 -33.52
CA LEU A 14 37.28 -38.71 -33.73
C LEU A 14 37.32 -37.88 -32.45
N ALA A 15 38.14 -36.82 -32.39
CA ALA A 15 38.16 -35.86 -31.30
C ALA A 15 36.90 -34.96 -31.39
N ILE A 16 35.88 -35.26 -30.56
CA ILE A 16 34.72 -34.39 -30.39
C ILE A 16 35.15 -33.21 -29.53
N ALA A 17 35.31 -32.05 -30.15
CA ALA A 17 35.50 -30.78 -29.42
C ALA A 17 34.19 -30.39 -28.75
N ILE A 18 34.11 -30.58 -27.42
CA ILE A 18 32.99 -30.08 -26.59
C ILE A 18 33.20 -28.58 -26.45
N VAL A 19 32.47 -27.78 -27.27
CA VAL A 19 32.37 -26.35 -27.09
C VAL A 19 31.42 -26.09 -25.89
N PRO A 20 31.88 -25.47 -24.79
CA PRO A 20 31.00 -25.14 -23.70
C PRO A 20 29.99 -24.10 -24.22
N ALA A 21 28.71 -24.47 -24.27
CA ALA A 21 27.61 -23.54 -24.54
C ALA A 21 27.54 -22.56 -23.37
N SER A 22 28.09 -21.37 -23.55
CA SER A 22 27.90 -20.28 -22.61
C SER A 22 26.43 -19.88 -22.63
N THR A 23 25.64 -20.39 -21.69
CA THR A 23 24.27 -19.91 -21.46
C THR A 23 24.36 -18.49 -20.93
N THR A 24 24.24 -17.53 -21.82
CA THR A 24 23.96 -16.13 -21.45
C THR A 24 22.59 -16.13 -20.77
N ARG A 25 22.61 -16.13 -19.43
CA ARG A 25 21.40 -15.89 -18.62
C ARG A 25 20.91 -14.49 -19.00
N ALA A 26 19.76 -14.42 -19.70
CA ALA A 26 19.13 -13.15 -19.97
C ALA A 26 18.97 -12.40 -18.63
N ALA A 27 19.50 -11.17 -18.56
CA ALA A 27 19.30 -10.34 -17.39
C ALA A 27 17.80 -10.18 -17.17
N ALA A 28 17.33 -10.37 -15.94
CA ALA A 28 15.94 -10.08 -15.62
C ALA A 28 15.64 -8.63 -16.02
N PRO A 29 14.46 -8.35 -16.61
CA PRO A 29 14.10 -6.98 -16.97
C PRO A 29 14.28 -6.09 -15.74
N ALA A 30 14.93 -4.94 -15.91
CA ALA A 30 15.10 -3.98 -14.85
C ALA A 30 13.72 -3.59 -14.28
N ALA A 31 13.58 -3.57 -12.96
CA ALA A 31 12.34 -3.15 -12.33
C ALA A 31 11.99 -1.72 -12.79
N THR A 32 10.72 -1.49 -13.08
CA THR A 32 10.25 -0.17 -13.53
C THR A 32 10.54 0.88 -12.47
N GLU A 33 11.20 1.97 -12.84
CA GLU A 33 11.43 3.10 -11.95
C GLU A 33 10.11 3.83 -11.69
N TRP A 34 9.83 4.15 -10.43
CA TRP A 34 8.65 4.91 -10.03
C TRP A 34 8.94 5.78 -8.81
N ALA A 35 8.16 6.83 -8.66
CA ALA A 35 8.13 7.66 -7.47
C ALA A 35 6.71 8.22 -7.25
N ALA A 36 6.32 8.40 -5.98
CA ALA A 36 5.05 8.99 -5.62
C ALA A 36 5.19 9.85 -4.36
N ASN A 37 4.76 11.11 -4.46
CA ASN A 37 4.42 11.98 -3.34
C ASN A 37 2.90 12.00 -3.23
N THR A 38 2.36 11.55 -2.09
CA THR A 38 0.92 11.30 -1.94
C THR A 38 0.43 11.87 -0.62
N THR A 39 -0.69 12.61 -0.67
CA THR A 39 -1.42 13.03 0.52
C THR A 39 -2.64 12.13 0.71
N VAL A 40 -2.86 11.75 1.95
CA VAL A 40 -3.97 10.87 2.36
C VAL A 40 -4.84 11.60 3.38
N ILE A 41 -6.15 11.54 3.16
CA ILE A 41 -7.18 11.86 4.15
C ILE A 41 -7.62 10.53 4.73
N GLU A 42 -7.26 10.26 5.99
CA GLU A 42 -7.51 8.97 6.62
C GLU A 42 -8.39 9.12 7.85
N ALA A 43 -9.37 8.21 7.97
CA ALA A 43 -10.17 8.02 9.17
C ALA A 43 -10.23 6.54 9.51
N CYS A 44 -10.28 6.22 10.81
CA CYS A 44 -10.49 4.86 11.27
C CYS A 44 -11.38 4.80 12.51
N SER A 45 -11.94 3.63 12.76
CA SER A 45 -12.89 3.34 13.84
C SER A 45 -12.32 3.49 15.25
N CYS A 46 -11.00 3.41 15.41
CA CYS A 46 -10.34 3.48 16.71
C CYS A 46 -10.46 4.86 17.36
N PRO A 47 -10.39 4.96 18.71
CA PRO A 47 -10.22 6.25 19.38
C PRO A 47 -8.99 7.02 18.92
N MET A 48 -8.99 8.33 19.04
CA MET A 48 -7.84 9.20 18.76
C MET A 48 -6.80 9.06 19.90
N PHE A 49 -5.51 8.89 19.65
CA PHE A 49 -4.88 8.57 18.40
C PHE A 49 -4.73 7.05 18.29
N CYS A 50 -4.95 6.51 17.08
CA CYS A 50 -5.08 5.08 16.85
C CYS A 50 -3.93 4.26 17.45
N GLN A 51 -4.23 3.38 18.41
CA GLN A 51 -3.23 2.54 19.07
C GLN A 51 -2.57 1.51 18.13
N CYS A 52 -3.14 1.26 16.94
CA CYS A 52 -2.58 0.37 15.91
C CYS A 52 -1.16 0.74 15.50
N TYR A 53 -0.76 2.01 15.68
CA TYR A 53 0.60 2.47 15.43
C TYR A 53 1.59 2.12 16.54
N PHE A 54 1.11 1.62 17.69
CA PHE A 54 1.92 1.31 18.87
C PHE A 54 1.77 -0.14 19.32
N ASN A 55 0.75 -0.85 18.85
CA ASN A 55 0.39 -2.20 19.23
C ASN A 55 0.12 -3.08 18.01
N THR A 56 0.13 -4.38 18.23
CA THR A 56 -0.25 -5.40 17.23
C THR A 56 -1.74 -5.77 17.28
N SER A 57 -2.55 -4.95 17.97
CA SER A 57 -4.01 -5.10 18.04
C SER A 57 -4.70 -3.74 18.10
N PRO A 58 -5.91 -3.59 17.53
CA PRO A 58 -6.69 -2.37 17.62
C PRO A 58 -7.31 -2.19 19.02
N ALA A 59 -7.83 -0.99 19.25
CA ALA A 59 -8.67 -0.72 20.42
C ALA A 59 -9.90 -1.64 20.44
N GLY A 60 -10.38 -1.99 21.63
CA GLY A 60 -11.66 -2.66 21.80
C GLY A 60 -12.82 -1.71 21.48
N HIS A 61 -13.79 -2.20 20.73
CA HIS A 61 -15.08 -1.55 20.49
C HIS A 61 -16.13 -2.31 21.28
N HIS A 62 -16.88 -1.62 22.12
CA HIS A 62 -17.95 -2.24 22.89
C HIS A 62 -19.27 -2.13 22.11
N ASP A 63 -19.94 -3.25 21.90
CA ASP A 63 -21.33 -3.26 21.46
C ASP A 63 -22.28 -2.95 22.63
N HIS A 64 -23.56 -2.78 22.35
CA HIS A 64 -24.58 -2.54 23.36
C HIS A 64 -24.77 -3.72 24.33
N ALA A 65 -24.23 -4.89 24.03
CA ALA A 65 -24.25 -6.08 24.88
C ALA A 65 -23.01 -6.20 25.78
N GLY A 66 -22.05 -5.27 25.67
CA GLY A 66 -20.85 -5.21 26.51
C GLY A 66 -19.70 -6.12 26.06
N ALA A 67 -19.85 -6.88 24.98
CA ALA A 67 -18.75 -7.65 24.41
C ALA A 67 -17.76 -6.74 23.68
N ALA A 68 -16.47 -6.89 23.96
CA ALA A 68 -15.43 -6.16 23.23
C ALA A 68 -15.15 -6.85 21.91
N ALA A 69 -15.38 -6.16 20.79
CA ALA A 69 -14.91 -6.57 19.47
C ALA A 69 -13.64 -5.80 19.11
N HIS A 70 -12.61 -6.49 18.67
CA HIS A 70 -11.35 -5.88 18.24
C HIS A 70 -11.31 -5.85 16.70
N PHE A 71 -11.36 -4.67 16.15
CA PHE A 71 -11.23 -4.42 14.69
C PHE A 71 -10.70 -3.01 14.46
N CYS A 72 -10.11 -2.78 13.30
CA CYS A 72 -9.73 -1.44 12.86
C CYS A 72 -10.22 -1.25 11.42
N ARG A 73 -11.39 -0.65 11.29
CA ARG A 73 -11.97 -0.29 9.99
C ARG A 73 -11.54 1.10 9.62
N ALA A 74 -11.10 1.26 8.39
CA ALA A 74 -10.50 2.51 7.93
C ALA A 74 -10.90 2.86 6.51
N ASN A 75 -10.96 4.16 6.23
CA ASN A 75 -11.03 4.76 4.92
C ASN A 75 -9.83 5.66 4.69
N LEU A 76 -9.11 5.42 3.59
CA LEU A 76 -7.94 6.16 3.17
C LEU A 76 -8.17 6.72 1.77
N ALA A 77 -8.48 8.01 1.69
CA ALA A 77 -8.65 8.70 0.42
C ALA A 77 -7.33 9.31 -0.02
N HIS A 78 -6.70 8.72 -1.02
CA HIS A 78 -5.39 9.12 -1.54
C HIS A 78 -5.50 10.09 -2.70
N ARG A 79 -4.54 11.01 -2.79
CA ARG A 79 -4.24 11.80 -3.98
C ARG A 79 -2.74 11.87 -4.18
N ILE A 80 -2.27 11.42 -5.34
CA ILE A 80 -0.88 11.59 -5.74
C ILE A 80 -0.68 13.05 -6.15
N ASN A 81 0.13 13.78 -5.40
CA ASN A 81 0.45 15.19 -5.67
C ASN A 81 1.38 15.28 -6.89
N LYS A 82 2.40 14.40 -6.90
CA LYS A 82 3.33 14.23 -8.00
C LYS A 82 3.84 12.80 -8.03
N GLY A 83 3.87 12.18 -9.20
CA GLY A 83 4.36 10.81 -9.32
C GLY A 83 4.42 10.31 -10.74
N HIS A 84 5.14 9.20 -10.91
CA HIS A 84 5.23 8.48 -12.16
C HIS A 84 5.49 7.00 -11.91
N TYR A 85 5.15 6.16 -12.89
CA TYR A 85 5.52 4.76 -12.98
C TYR A 85 6.04 4.49 -14.39
N GLY A 86 7.38 4.40 -14.56
CA GLY A 86 7.99 4.48 -15.88
C GLY A 86 7.60 5.77 -16.59
N ALA A 87 6.99 5.65 -17.76
CA ALA A 87 6.51 6.77 -18.56
C ALA A 87 5.08 7.23 -18.19
N VAL A 88 4.39 6.52 -17.29
CA VAL A 88 3.00 6.83 -16.90
C VAL A 88 3.02 7.93 -15.84
N SER A 89 2.43 9.10 -16.16
CA SER A 89 2.23 10.17 -15.16
C SER A 89 1.11 9.78 -14.18
N LEU A 90 1.36 10.00 -12.89
CA LEU A 90 0.41 9.78 -11.81
C LEU A 90 -0.01 11.10 -11.12
N ASP A 91 0.39 12.25 -11.65
CA ASP A 91 0.07 13.56 -11.07
C ASP A 91 -1.45 13.75 -10.98
N GLY A 92 -1.94 14.07 -9.77
CA GLY A 92 -3.36 14.29 -9.50
C GLY A 92 -4.23 13.04 -9.44
N VAL A 93 -3.68 11.85 -9.67
CA VAL A 93 -4.41 10.58 -9.57
C VAL A 93 -4.97 10.39 -8.18
N LYS A 94 -6.25 9.97 -8.10
CA LYS A 94 -6.95 9.69 -6.85
C LYS A 94 -7.38 8.22 -6.78
N PHE A 95 -7.33 7.65 -5.58
CA PHE A 95 -7.84 6.32 -5.30
C PHE A 95 -8.23 6.21 -3.82
N TRP A 96 -8.98 5.18 -3.48
CA TRP A 96 -9.53 4.98 -2.15
C TRP A 96 -9.22 3.58 -1.65
N VAL A 97 -8.81 3.46 -0.40
CA VAL A 97 -8.69 2.15 0.27
C VAL A 97 -9.69 2.13 1.42
N ALA A 98 -10.61 1.17 1.39
CA ALA A 98 -11.43 0.81 2.54
C ALA A 98 -10.93 -0.52 3.09
N SER A 99 -10.78 -0.65 4.40
CA SER A 99 -10.19 -1.85 5.00
C SER A 99 -10.72 -2.17 6.39
N ASP A 100 -10.52 -3.41 6.81
CA ASP A 100 -10.54 -3.84 8.20
C ASP A 100 -9.22 -4.59 8.47
N LEU A 101 -8.48 -4.13 9.46
CA LEU A 101 -7.21 -4.74 9.81
C LEU A 101 -7.41 -6.01 10.66
N GLY A 102 -8.66 -6.28 11.10
CA GLY A 102 -8.94 -7.37 12.02
C GLY A 102 -8.51 -7.07 13.45
N GLY A 103 -8.45 -8.11 14.27
CA GLY A 103 -8.19 -8.01 15.72
C GLY A 103 -6.75 -8.30 16.14
N ASP A 104 -5.93 -8.88 15.26
CA ASP A 104 -4.53 -9.23 15.53
C ASP A 104 -3.70 -9.16 14.26
N PHE A 105 -2.69 -8.31 14.26
CA PHE A 105 -1.74 -8.11 13.17
C PHE A 105 -0.29 -8.27 13.62
N SER A 106 -0.04 -9.17 14.58
CA SER A 106 1.30 -9.47 15.14
C SER A 106 2.21 -10.28 14.22
N GLY A 107 1.68 -10.82 13.10
CA GLY A 107 2.44 -11.64 12.16
C GLY A 107 3.56 -10.89 11.41
N ASN A 108 4.45 -11.65 10.75
CA ASN A 108 5.47 -11.10 9.85
C ASN A 108 5.48 -11.84 8.50
N PRO A 109 4.91 -11.29 7.40
CA PRO A 109 4.17 -10.00 7.39
C PRO A 109 2.88 -10.08 8.22
N PRO A 110 2.38 -8.93 8.71
CA PRO A 110 1.10 -8.87 9.41
C PRO A 110 -0.04 -9.38 8.53
N LYS A 111 -1.00 -10.08 9.14
CA LYS A 111 -2.23 -10.54 8.47
C LYS A 111 -3.36 -9.58 8.81
N MET A 112 -4.02 -9.09 7.76
CA MET A 112 -5.17 -8.18 7.86
C MET A 112 -6.41 -8.85 7.27
N ASP A 113 -7.59 -8.49 7.73
CA ASP A 113 -8.83 -9.16 7.31
C ASP A 113 -9.16 -8.86 5.86
N TRP A 114 -9.38 -7.60 5.51
CA TRP A 114 -9.73 -7.28 4.12
C TRP A 114 -9.38 -5.85 3.73
N ALA A 115 -9.17 -5.65 2.42
CA ALA A 115 -9.11 -4.34 1.79
C ALA A 115 -9.85 -4.32 0.45
N VAL A 116 -10.39 -3.15 0.11
CA VAL A 116 -10.93 -2.79 -1.21
C VAL A 116 -10.16 -1.58 -1.71
N LEU A 117 -9.43 -1.73 -2.81
CA LEU A 117 -8.78 -0.64 -3.53
C LEU A 117 -9.72 -0.16 -4.63
N THR A 118 -10.32 1.01 -4.44
CA THR A 118 -11.21 1.63 -5.43
C THR A 118 -10.44 2.68 -6.23
N PHE A 119 -10.36 2.48 -7.52
CA PHE A 119 -9.76 3.42 -8.47
C PHE A 119 -10.77 4.50 -8.87
N ASP A 120 -10.33 5.75 -8.97
CA ASP A 120 -11.14 6.79 -9.57
C ASP A 120 -11.45 6.44 -11.03
N LYS A 121 -12.69 6.59 -11.45
CA LYS A 121 -13.13 6.32 -12.84
C LYS A 121 -12.38 7.15 -13.89
N ALA A 122 -11.80 8.28 -13.49
CA ALA A 122 -10.98 9.11 -14.36
C ALA A 122 -9.59 8.51 -14.67
N MET A 123 -9.16 7.47 -13.95
CA MET A 123 -7.85 6.82 -14.16
C MET A 123 -7.84 5.98 -15.43
N THR A 124 -6.72 6.04 -16.17
CA THR A 124 -6.45 5.09 -17.25
C THR A 124 -6.12 3.70 -16.71
N LYS A 125 -6.14 2.69 -17.56
CA LYS A 125 -5.73 1.33 -17.17
C LYS A 125 -4.29 1.30 -16.66
N GLU A 126 -3.37 1.98 -17.35
CA GLU A 126 -1.95 2.03 -17.00
C GLU A 126 -1.74 2.70 -15.63
N GLN A 127 -2.53 3.74 -15.31
CA GLN A 127 -2.50 4.38 -13.98
C GLN A 127 -3.02 3.45 -12.89
N ARG A 128 -4.06 2.66 -13.16
CA ARG A 128 -4.59 1.67 -12.19
C ARG A 128 -3.58 0.56 -11.93
N ASP A 129 -2.96 0.02 -12.98
CA ASP A 129 -1.92 -1.00 -12.86
C ASP A 129 -0.72 -0.46 -12.04
N ALA A 130 -0.29 0.77 -12.34
CA ALA A 130 0.80 1.45 -11.62
C ALA A 130 0.47 1.67 -10.14
N VAL A 131 -0.73 2.16 -9.82
CA VAL A 131 -1.17 2.37 -8.44
C VAL A 131 -1.27 1.05 -7.69
N GLY A 132 -1.79 -0.02 -8.33
CA GLY A 132 -1.84 -1.35 -7.74
C GLY A 132 -0.45 -1.86 -7.33
N GLU A 133 0.54 -1.68 -8.20
CA GLU A 133 1.93 -2.06 -7.93
C GLU A 133 2.53 -1.23 -6.78
N ILE A 134 2.42 0.10 -6.82
CA ILE A 134 2.93 0.99 -5.77
C ILE A 134 2.29 0.63 -4.41
N MET A 135 0.97 0.40 -4.37
CA MET A 135 0.27 0.12 -3.13
C MET A 135 0.65 -1.23 -2.51
N SER A 136 1.13 -2.20 -3.30
CA SER A 136 1.68 -3.46 -2.78
C SER A 136 2.93 -3.24 -1.91
N HIS A 137 3.69 -2.19 -2.21
CA HIS A 137 4.87 -1.78 -1.43
C HIS A 137 4.51 -0.87 -0.26
N VAL A 138 3.48 -0.04 -0.41
CA VAL A 138 2.98 0.81 0.69
C VAL A 138 2.37 -0.03 1.80
N PHE A 139 1.59 -1.07 1.46
CA PHE A 139 0.99 -1.99 2.42
C PHE A 139 1.66 -3.37 2.38
N PRO A 140 2.82 -3.56 2.99
CA PRO A 140 3.56 -4.83 2.97
C PRO A 140 2.92 -5.84 3.95
N VAL A 141 1.66 -6.14 3.75
CA VAL A 141 0.83 -6.99 4.61
C VAL A 141 0.16 -8.11 3.80
N GLN A 142 -0.33 -9.12 4.50
CA GLN A 142 -1.07 -10.22 3.90
C GLN A 142 -2.57 -10.02 4.15
N TRP A 143 -3.33 -9.70 3.10
CA TRP A 143 -4.78 -9.54 3.18
C TRP A 143 -5.47 -10.90 3.12
N GLY A 144 -6.40 -11.15 4.02
CA GLY A 144 -7.31 -12.30 3.96
C GLY A 144 -8.24 -12.21 2.75
N SER A 145 -8.68 -10.99 2.41
CA SER A 145 -9.41 -10.68 1.17
C SER A 145 -8.94 -9.34 0.62
N PHE A 146 -8.48 -9.32 -0.64
CA PHE A 146 -8.16 -8.09 -1.36
C PHE A 146 -8.97 -8.05 -2.65
N THR A 147 -9.66 -6.94 -2.87
CA THR A 147 -10.44 -6.73 -4.10
C THR A 147 -10.23 -5.32 -4.64
N THR A 148 -10.46 -5.16 -5.93
CA THR A 148 -10.46 -3.84 -6.59
C THR A 148 -11.87 -3.45 -7.02
N ALA A 149 -12.13 -2.15 -7.08
CA ALA A 149 -13.38 -1.57 -7.54
C ALA A 149 -13.11 -0.28 -8.33
N GLU A 150 -14.15 0.27 -8.94
CA GLU A 150 -14.13 1.59 -9.58
C GLU A 150 -15.23 2.46 -8.98
N GLY A 151 -14.93 3.75 -8.74
CA GLY A 151 -15.87 4.72 -8.22
C GLY A 151 -15.44 6.14 -8.58
N SER A 152 -16.31 7.12 -8.44
CA SER A 152 -15.95 8.54 -8.63
C SER A 152 -15.50 9.13 -7.32
N ILE A 153 -14.25 9.66 -7.25
CA ILE A 153 -13.79 10.45 -6.12
C ILE A 153 -14.11 11.92 -6.42
N ASP A 154 -15.35 12.31 -6.12
CA ASP A 154 -15.93 13.57 -6.56
C ASP A 154 -15.38 14.77 -5.77
N VAL A 155 -15.14 14.56 -4.47
CA VAL A 155 -14.53 15.55 -3.58
C VAL A 155 -13.25 14.98 -3.03
N TRP A 156 -12.20 15.76 -3.02
CA TRP A 156 -10.96 15.54 -2.31
C TRP A 156 -10.31 16.88 -2.06
N GLU A 157 -10.52 17.41 -0.87
CA GLU A 157 -10.11 18.78 -0.50
C GLU A 157 -9.69 18.86 0.96
N TYR A 158 -8.83 19.80 1.26
CA TYR A 158 -8.42 20.10 2.64
C TYR A 158 -7.96 21.53 2.83
N THR A 159 -8.04 21.94 4.08
CA THR A 159 -7.42 23.15 4.63
C THR A 159 -6.59 22.76 5.87
N LYS A 160 -5.98 23.72 6.55
CA LYS A 160 -5.32 23.47 7.83
C LYS A 160 -6.30 23.00 8.94
N ASP A 161 -7.59 23.24 8.79
CA ASP A 161 -8.61 23.02 9.82
C ASP A 161 -9.60 21.91 9.50
N ALA A 162 -9.68 21.46 8.25
CA ALA A 162 -10.62 20.44 7.81
C ALA A 162 -10.14 19.71 6.56
N ALA A 163 -10.61 18.46 6.39
CA ALA A 163 -10.40 17.70 5.17
C ALA A 163 -11.67 16.91 4.83
N ARG A 164 -11.92 16.69 3.53
CA ARG A 164 -13.05 15.91 3.07
C ARG A 164 -12.74 15.17 1.78
N ALA A 165 -13.21 13.92 1.72
CA ALA A 165 -13.25 13.14 0.50
C ALA A 165 -14.59 12.39 0.39
N THR A 166 -15.10 12.23 -0.83
CA THR A 166 -16.33 11.47 -1.11
C THR A 166 -16.11 10.52 -2.27
N LEU A 167 -16.72 9.34 -2.14
CA LEU A 167 -16.78 8.31 -3.17
C LEU A 167 -18.24 8.21 -3.65
N ASP A 168 -18.46 8.37 -4.97
CA ASP A 168 -19.77 8.40 -5.64
C ASP A 168 -20.74 9.39 -4.99
N GLY A 169 -20.28 10.64 -4.76
CA GLY A 169 -21.06 11.69 -4.11
C GLY A 169 -21.44 11.38 -2.66
N GLY A 170 -20.62 10.55 -1.98
CA GLY A 170 -20.86 10.10 -0.61
C GLY A 170 -21.74 8.86 -0.50
N LYS A 171 -22.28 8.33 -1.61
CA LYS A 171 -23.13 7.13 -1.60
C LYS A 171 -22.33 5.87 -1.26
N SER A 172 -21.12 5.76 -1.76
CA SER A 172 -20.24 4.60 -1.54
C SER A 172 -19.25 4.80 -0.39
N GLY A 173 -18.83 6.04 -0.13
CA GLY A 173 -17.92 6.35 0.98
C GLY A 173 -17.80 7.86 1.24
N GLU A 174 -17.50 8.19 2.49
CA GLU A 174 -17.24 9.56 2.91
C GLU A 174 -16.25 9.59 4.07
N VAL A 175 -15.27 10.49 3.98
CA VAL A 175 -14.43 10.89 5.10
C VAL A 175 -14.55 12.40 5.25
N LYS A 176 -14.85 12.86 6.47
CA LYS A 176 -14.87 14.26 6.83
C LYS A 176 -14.15 14.43 8.15
N LEU A 177 -13.06 15.18 8.12
CA LEU A 177 -12.20 15.46 9.26
C LEU A 177 -12.32 16.92 9.66
N LYS A 178 -12.18 17.19 10.96
CA LYS A 178 -12.14 18.54 11.48
C LYS A 178 -11.21 18.63 12.67
N ARG A 179 -10.34 19.64 12.66
CA ARG A 179 -9.39 19.90 13.74
C ARG A 179 -10.11 20.19 15.06
N PHE A 180 -9.51 19.81 16.18
CA PHE A 180 -9.95 20.24 17.50
C PHE A 180 -9.99 21.77 17.59
N GLN A 181 -11.06 22.30 18.13
CA GLN A 181 -11.21 23.73 18.38
C GLN A 181 -10.73 24.08 19.79
N GLY A 182 -10.16 25.28 19.96
CA GLY A 182 -9.84 25.85 21.27
C GLY A 182 -8.58 25.30 21.94
N MET A 183 -7.91 24.30 21.36
CA MET A 183 -6.69 23.73 21.97
C MET A 183 -5.42 24.43 21.47
N THR A 184 -5.37 24.78 20.18
CA THR A 184 -4.25 25.45 19.52
C THR A 184 -4.69 26.07 18.22
N ASN A 185 -4.02 27.15 17.77
CA ASN A 185 -4.24 27.73 16.45
C ASN A 185 -3.50 26.98 15.33
N ASP A 186 -2.50 26.19 15.71
CA ASP A 186 -1.70 25.41 14.78
C ASP A 186 -2.16 23.96 14.74
N PRO A 187 -1.97 23.24 13.62
CA PRO A 187 -2.22 21.81 13.54
C PRO A 187 -1.35 21.03 14.54
N ILE A 188 -1.94 20.03 15.18
CA ILE A 188 -1.18 19.08 16.00
C ILE A 188 -0.59 18.03 15.06
N VAL A 189 0.75 17.89 15.09
CA VAL A 189 1.48 16.98 14.20
C VAL A 189 2.28 15.98 15.01
N ILE A 190 2.03 14.68 14.82
CA ILE A 190 2.86 13.61 15.37
C ILE A 190 3.94 13.26 14.34
N LYS A 191 5.21 13.33 14.76
CA LYS A 191 6.38 12.96 13.93
C LYS A 191 7.08 11.74 14.51
N ASN A 192 7.99 11.16 13.73
CA ASN A 192 8.83 10.01 14.12
C ASN A 192 8.04 8.73 14.45
N LEU A 193 6.86 8.60 13.89
CA LEU A 193 6.05 7.40 13.95
C LEU A 193 5.98 6.78 12.55
N GLY A 194 6.15 5.47 12.44
CA GLY A 194 6.07 4.77 11.13
C GLY A 194 4.68 4.87 10.52
N TYR A 195 4.59 4.89 9.20
CA TYR A 195 3.35 4.81 8.44
C TYR A 195 3.47 3.69 7.41
N TRP A 196 2.87 2.55 7.68
CA TRP A 196 2.91 1.36 6.82
C TRP A 196 4.35 1.03 6.34
N GLY A 197 4.54 0.70 5.05
CA GLY A 197 5.85 0.48 4.43
C GLY A 197 6.55 1.75 3.93
N VAL A 198 5.98 2.92 4.19
CA VAL A 198 6.48 4.20 3.67
C VAL A 198 7.74 4.65 4.41
N PRO A 199 8.83 4.94 3.71
CA PRO A 199 10.10 5.31 4.33
C PRO A 199 10.17 6.77 4.80
N ARG A 200 9.34 7.68 4.25
CA ARG A 200 9.37 9.12 4.53
C ARG A 200 7.98 9.74 4.52
N HIS A 201 7.67 10.58 5.49
CA HIS A 201 6.43 11.36 5.56
C HIS A 201 6.62 12.63 6.40
N GLU A 202 5.70 13.58 6.24
CA GLU A 202 5.75 14.90 6.92
C GLU A 202 5.24 14.83 8.37
N GLY A 203 4.61 13.75 8.78
CA GLY A 203 3.96 13.54 10.07
C GLY A 203 2.44 13.46 9.94
N PHE A 204 1.80 13.02 11.00
CA PHE A 204 0.35 12.85 11.09
C PHE A 204 -0.28 14.15 11.59
N VAL A 205 -1.02 14.84 10.74
CA VAL A 205 -1.78 16.04 11.10
C VAL A 205 -3.11 15.60 11.68
N LEU A 206 -3.29 15.70 13.00
CA LEU A 206 -4.43 15.14 13.70
C LEU A 206 -5.72 15.93 13.45
N MET A 207 -6.75 15.23 12.99
CA MET A 207 -8.10 15.75 12.79
C MET A 207 -9.10 14.62 13.05
N PRO A 208 -9.78 14.57 14.20
CA PRO A 208 -10.81 13.55 14.43
C PRO A 208 -11.88 13.59 13.33
N ASN A 209 -12.47 12.45 13.03
CA ASN A 209 -13.51 12.41 12.01
C ASN A 209 -14.84 12.95 12.54
N GLU A 210 -15.55 13.72 11.71
CA GLU A 210 -16.96 14.01 11.84
C GLU A 210 -17.80 12.97 11.12
N VAL A 211 -17.24 12.35 10.07
CA VAL A 211 -17.81 11.23 9.32
C VAL A 211 -16.67 10.34 8.85
N GLU A 212 -16.82 9.06 9.07
CA GLU A 212 -16.09 7.99 8.42
C GLU A 212 -17.09 6.95 7.99
N ALA A 213 -17.29 6.76 6.69
CA ALA A 213 -18.26 5.83 6.17
C ALA A 213 -17.78 5.11 4.92
N TYR A 214 -17.98 3.80 4.90
CA TYR A 214 -17.92 2.96 3.71
C TYR A 214 -19.24 2.21 3.60
N ARG A 215 -19.98 2.43 2.51
CA ARG A 215 -21.41 2.04 2.40
C ARG A 215 -21.63 0.94 1.36
N VAL A 216 -20.57 0.16 1.01
CA VAL A 216 -20.64 -0.81 -0.07
C VAL A 216 -20.81 -2.23 0.45
N GLY A 217 -21.92 -2.86 0.12
CA GLY A 217 -22.21 -4.28 0.34
C GLY A 217 -22.08 -4.72 1.81
N PRO A 218 -21.67 -5.97 2.07
CA PRO A 218 -21.62 -6.53 3.43
C PRO A 218 -20.45 -5.97 4.27
N LYS A 219 -19.55 -5.21 3.67
CA LYS A 219 -18.41 -4.57 4.36
C LYS A 219 -18.73 -3.13 4.81
N ALA A 220 -19.99 -2.71 4.76
CA ALA A 220 -20.40 -1.37 5.14
C ALA A 220 -20.15 -1.09 6.63
N PHE A 221 -19.69 0.13 6.92
CA PHE A 221 -19.52 0.64 8.27
C PHE A 221 -19.61 2.16 8.30
N GLU A 222 -19.94 2.72 9.47
CA GLU A 222 -19.96 4.16 9.69
C GLU A 222 -19.54 4.46 11.13
N PHE A 223 -18.63 5.45 11.31
CA PHE A 223 -18.14 5.92 12.60
C PHE A 223 -18.13 7.45 12.64
N LYS A 224 -18.15 7.99 13.84
CA LYS A 224 -18.10 9.43 14.10
C LYS A 224 -17.36 9.71 15.40
N GLY A 225 -16.54 10.76 15.40
CA GLY A 225 -15.79 11.18 16.59
C GLY A 225 -14.61 10.29 16.94
N SER A 226 -14.21 9.40 16.03
CA SER A 226 -13.06 8.52 16.17
C SER A 226 -11.81 9.12 15.49
N ASN A 227 -10.77 8.31 15.33
CA ASN A 227 -9.49 8.77 14.79
C ASN A 227 -9.60 9.28 13.36
N GLY A 228 -8.83 10.30 13.06
CA GLY A 228 -8.61 10.82 11.73
C GLY A 228 -7.37 11.69 11.68
N PHE A 229 -6.73 11.70 10.54
CA PHE A 229 -5.54 12.52 10.28
C PHE A 229 -5.31 12.69 8.78
N MET A 230 -4.47 13.65 8.47
CA MET A 230 -3.86 13.75 7.15
C MET A 230 -2.38 13.39 7.23
N ILE A 231 -1.86 12.77 6.19
CA ILE A 231 -0.44 12.49 6.06
C ILE A 231 0.01 12.65 4.62
N THR A 232 1.14 13.30 4.40
CA THR A 232 1.81 13.36 3.10
C THR A 232 3.08 12.51 3.19
N TRP A 233 3.22 11.58 2.26
CA TRP A 233 4.34 10.65 2.21
C TRP A 233 5.03 10.63 0.85
N ASP A 234 6.30 10.22 0.86
CA ASP A 234 7.15 10.00 -0.31
C ASP A 234 7.71 8.59 -0.32
N MET A 235 7.61 7.92 -1.46
CA MET A 235 8.22 6.63 -1.71
C MET A 235 8.63 6.48 -3.18
N SER A 236 9.65 5.69 -3.44
CA SER A 236 10.12 5.39 -4.80
C SER A 236 10.65 3.96 -4.91
N SER A 237 10.82 3.48 -6.13
CA SER A 237 11.45 2.18 -6.41
C SER A 237 12.86 2.07 -5.82
N LYS A 238 13.56 3.17 -5.61
CA LYS A 238 14.90 3.21 -4.99
C LYS A 238 14.88 2.82 -3.51
N ASP A 239 13.75 3.01 -2.83
CA ASP A 239 13.57 2.65 -1.43
C ASP A 239 13.43 1.13 -1.22
N LEU A 240 13.15 0.38 -2.29
CA LEU A 240 13.01 -1.08 -2.28
C LEU A 240 14.36 -1.81 -2.41
N ALA A 241 15.42 -1.11 -2.80
CA ALA A 241 16.75 -1.69 -2.88
C ALA A 241 17.25 -2.10 -1.49
N PRO A 242 17.99 -3.22 -1.36
CA PRO A 242 18.61 -3.59 -0.10
C PRO A 242 19.49 -2.44 0.40
N LYS A 243 19.27 -1.97 1.64
CA LYS A 243 20.16 -0.97 2.24
C LYS A 243 21.56 -1.55 2.32
N PRO A 244 22.62 -0.81 1.89
CA PRO A 244 23.99 -1.25 2.09
C PRO A 244 24.21 -1.56 3.57
N ALA A 245 24.88 -2.68 3.87
CA ALA A 245 25.24 -3.00 5.23
C ALA A 245 25.98 -1.81 5.86
N PRO A 246 25.70 -1.45 7.13
CA PRO A 246 26.44 -0.38 7.80
C PRO A 246 27.92 -0.69 7.73
N ALA A 247 28.72 0.32 7.36
CA ALA A 247 30.17 0.19 7.36
C ALA A 247 30.60 -0.29 8.76
N LYS A 248 31.32 -1.40 8.84
CA LYS A 248 31.90 -1.85 10.09
C LYS A 248 33.00 -0.84 10.46
N ASN A 249 32.75 -0.04 11.47
CA ASN A 249 33.80 0.79 12.11
C ASN A 249 34.75 -0.11 12.90
#